data_1defc99d02e7a2493006b6e39eadb750
#
_entry.id   1defc99d02e7a2493006b6e39eadb750
#
_cell.length_a   1.000
_cell.length_b   1.000
_cell.length_c   1.000
_cell.angle_alpha   90.00
_cell.angle_beta   90.00
_cell.angle_gamma   90.00
#
_symmetry.space_group_name_H-M   'P 1'
#
loop_
_entity.id
_entity.type
_entity.pdbx_description
1 polymer ?
#
loop_
_entity_poly.entity_id
_entity_poly.type
_entity_poly.pdbx_seq_one_letter_code
_entity_poly.pdbx_strand_id
1 'polypeptide(L)'
;MHRATTLAARLAEPVTVLSSSPPPAGYTGEWILLPLDHGDRDSDPFADVSANGALHWAPLRSAGLSNRMSTVSAWIAAAAPSAFVVDVSVEIALLARLHGVPVVTMAQPGDRSDAPHTLGYRASSAIIAAWPPRIDPLTVEADVAPRVERVGSISRIQTNDSAADRIPNTIAVLGGFGDRGVSRLATLVADARAALPDAGWTTLRGVGETDVARALRSNAVVIAHCGQNALAEIAASRIPAIIVAEDRPHDEQRSMARALAASGAPVTVLDRAPHDWAAVVAATAALDGRAWAGWDDGHAADRAAAIIARVATGGSTAGIAPERGDARSEGAA
;
A
#
# COMPACT_ATOMS: atom_id res chain seq x y z
N MET A 1 -7.16 1.75 -4.02
CA MET A 1 -8.31 1.28 -4.82
C MET A 1 -8.17 -0.20 -5.20
N HIS A 2 -7.18 -0.63 -5.99
CA HIS A 2 -7.03 -2.05 -6.38
C HIS A 2 -6.93 -3.01 -5.19
N ARG A 3 -6.15 -2.69 -4.16
CA ARG A 3 -6.03 -3.51 -2.95
C ARG A 3 -7.39 -3.71 -2.25
N ALA A 4 -8.19 -2.66 -2.13
CA ALA A 4 -9.51 -2.73 -1.51
C ALA A 4 -10.45 -3.69 -2.26
N THR A 5 -10.50 -3.62 -3.60
CA THR A 5 -11.34 -4.52 -4.39
C THR A 5 -10.82 -5.95 -4.40
N THR A 6 -9.49 -6.15 -4.38
CA THR A 6 -8.89 -7.48 -4.24
C THR A 6 -9.27 -8.13 -2.91
N LEU A 7 -9.21 -7.38 -1.80
CA LEU A 7 -9.61 -7.87 -0.49
C LEU A 7 -11.12 -8.12 -0.40
N ALA A 8 -11.94 -7.21 -0.94
CA ALA A 8 -13.39 -7.37 -0.98
C ALA A 8 -13.82 -8.68 -1.68
N ALA A 9 -13.11 -9.07 -2.75
CA ALA A 9 -13.38 -10.31 -3.47
C ALA A 9 -13.00 -11.60 -2.69
N ARG A 10 -12.30 -11.48 -1.56
CA ARG A 10 -11.86 -12.61 -0.72
C ARG A 10 -12.64 -12.74 0.59
N LEU A 11 -13.44 -11.75 0.92
CA LEU A 11 -14.27 -11.77 2.12
C LEU A 11 -15.62 -12.40 1.79
N ALA A 12 -16.12 -13.26 2.70
CA ALA A 12 -17.44 -13.87 2.57
C ALA A 12 -18.57 -12.90 2.93
N GLU A 13 -18.28 -11.95 3.81
CA GLU A 13 -19.23 -10.94 4.26
C GLU A 13 -19.39 -9.83 3.22
N PRO A 14 -20.55 -9.17 3.15
CA PRO A 14 -20.75 -8.02 2.29
C PRO A 14 -19.75 -6.91 2.60
N VAL A 15 -19.16 -6.31 1.56
CA VAL A 15 -18.16 -5.24 1.69
C VAL A 15 -18.65 -3.98 0.99
N THR A 16 -18.69 -2.88 1.73
CA THR A 16 -18.88 -1.53 1.19
C THR A 16 -17.53 -0.83 1.10
N VAL A 17 -17.16 -0.34 -0.07
CA VAL A 17 -15.95 0.47 -0.25
C VAL A 17 -16.29 1.94 -0.19
N LEU A 18 -15.61 2.68 0.68
CA LEU A 18 -15.72 4.12 0.79
C LEU A 18 -14.45 4.77 0.23
N SER A 19 -14.56 5.58 -0.83
CA SER A 19 -13.40 6.16 -1.51
C SER A 19 -13.75 7.48 -2.19
N SER A 20 -12.78 8.41 -2.28
CA SER A 20 -12.92 9.63 -3.09
C SER A 20 -12.73 9.39 -4.59
N SER A 21 -12.27 8.22 -4.97
CA SER A 21 -12.17 7.81 -6.37
C SER A 21 -13.37 6.98 -6.77
N PRO A 22 -13.84 7.04 -8.05
CA PRO A 22 -14.90 6.17 -8.52
C PRO A 22 -14.48 4.69 -8.51
N PRO A 23 -15.45 3.75 -8.51
CA PRO A 23 -15.13 2.33 -8.59
C PRO A 23 -14.37 2.01 -9.88
N PRO A 24 -13.45 1.03 -9.86
CA PRO A 24 -12.82 0.55 -11.07
C PRO A 24 -13.86 -0.11 -12.01
N ALA A 25 -13.58 -0.07 -13.31
CA ALA A 25 -14.46 -0.69 -14.30
C ALA A 25 -14.70 -2.18 -13.96
N GLY A 26 -15.96 -2.60 -14.01
CA GLY A 26 -16.38 -3.98 -13.70
C GLY A 26 -16.53 -4.31 -12.20
N TYR A 27 -16.27 -3.38 -11.29
CA TYR A 27 -16.58 -3.62 -9.88
C TYR A 27 -18.10 -3.57 -9.64
N THR A 28 -18.64 -4.62 -9.03
CA THR A 28 -20.08 -4.79 -8.81
C THR A 28 -20.49 -4.71 -7.33
N GLY A 29 -19.52 -4.57 -6.41
CA GLY A 29 -19.78 -4.40 -4.99
C GLY A 29 -20.33 -3.01 -4.64
N GLU A 30 -20.76 -2.85 -3.41
CA GLU A 30 -21.24 -1.56 -2.92
C GLU A 30 -20.10 -0.54 -2.83
N TRP A 31 -20.37 0.69 -3.32
CA TRP A 31 -19.38 1.76 -3.37
C TRP A 31 -20.00 3.10 -2.97
N ILE A 32 -19.39 3.74 -1.99
CA ILE A 32 -19.77 5.09 -1.57
C ILE A 32 -18.68 6.07 -1.99
N LEU A 33 -19.04 7.00 -2.87
CA LEU A 33 -18.12 8.06 -3.27
C LEU A 33 -18.06 9.12 -2.17
N LEU A 34 -16.89 9.22 -1.54
CA LEU A 34 -16.65 10.22 -0.49
C LEU A 34 -16.31 11.59 -1.08
N PRO A 35 -16.75 12.69 -0.44
CA PRO A 35 -16.26 14.02 -0.75
C PRO A 35 -14.72 14.08 -0.65
N LEU A 36 -14.11 14.94 -1.45
CA LEU A 36 -12.69 15.26 -1.29
C LEU A 36 -12.47 15.97 0.05
N ASP A 37 -11.41 15.63 0.74
CA ASP A 37 -11.02 16.18 2.05
C ASP A 37 -10.09 17.38 1.95
N HIS A 38 -9.74 17.80 0.74
CA HIS A 38 -8.95 18.99 0.44
C HIS A 38 -9.79 20.02 -0.32
N GLY A 39 -9.39 21.29 -0.31
CA GLY A 39 -10.09 22.38 -0.97
C GLY A 39 -9.22 23.64 -1.06
N ASP A 40 -9.80 24.75 -1.52
CA ASP A 40 -9.12 26.02 -1.81
C ASP A 40 -8.44 26.67 -0.58
N ARG A 41 -8.76 26.23 0.62
CA ARG A 41 -8.22 26.76 1.88
C ARG A 41 -7.04 25.97 2.46
N ASP A 42 -6.59 24.92 1.79
CA ASP A 42 -5.51 24.06 2.31
C ASP A 42 -4.16 24.82 2.38
N SER A 43 -4.03 25.89 1.62
CA SER A 43 -2.86 26.82 1.65
C SER A 43 -3.00 27.95 2.67
N ASP A 44 -4.12 28.03 3.40
CA ASP A 44 -4.31 29.04 4.46
C ASP A 44 -3.37 28.71 5.63
N PRO A 45 -2.41 29.60 5.98
CA PRO A 45 -1.49 29.37 7.09
C PRO A 45 -2.19 29.22 8.46
N PHE A 46 -3.45 29.63 8.57
CA PHE A 46 -4.30 29.48 9.76
C PHE A 46 -5.16 28.21 9.77
N ALA A 47 -5.05 27.37 8.74
CA ALA A 47 -5.84 26.13 8.63
C ALA A 47 -5.42 25.06 9.64
N ASP A 48 -4.20 25.15 10.22
CA ASP A 48 -3.64 24.16 11.13
C ASP A 48 -3.94 22.71 10.69
N VAL A 49 -3.50 22.38 9.50
CA VAL A 49 -3.86 21.12 8.82
C VAL A 49 -3.50 19.86 9.59
N SER A 50 -2.56 19.97 10.54
CA SER A 50 -2.05 18.84 11.32
C SER A 50 -2.54 18.79 12.77
N ALA A 51 -3.42 19.69 13.19
CA ALA A 51 -3.82 19.81 14.60
C ALA A 51 -2.60 19.85 15.54
N ASN A 52 -1.68 20.79 15.28
CA ASN A 52 -0.38 20.93 15.97
C ASN A 52 0.49 19.67 15.91
N GLY A 53 0.42 18.87 14.83
CA GLY A 53 1.17 17.64 14.64
C GLY A 53 0.56 16.39 15.29
N ALA A 54 -0.63 16.51 15.87
CA ALA A 54 -1.35 15.37 16.46
C ALA A 54 -2.04 14.47 15.41
N LEU A 55 -2.32 15.01 14.21
CA LEU A 55 -2.95 14.32 13.09
C LEU A 55 -2.18 14.64 11.79
N HIS A 56 -2.46 13.89 10.73
CA HIS A 56 -1.85 14.18 9.43
C HIS A 56 -2.64 15.19 8.63
N TRP A 57 -3.99 15.08 8.67
CA TRP A 57 -4.86 15.90 7.86
C TRP A 57 -6.16 16.22 8.56
N ALA A 58 -6.21 17.35 9.24
CA ALA A 58 -7.38 17.86 9.98
C ALA A 58 -7.53 19.38 9.85
N PRO A 59 -7.57 19.95 8.63
CA PRO A 59 -7.62 21.39 8.42
C PRO A 59 -8.85 22.01 9.07
N LEU A 60 -8.64 23.12 9.78
CA LEU A 60 -9.70 23.88 10.39
C LEU A 60 -10.66 24.46 9.32
N ARG A 61 -11.97 24.42 9.59
CA ARG A 61 -13.03 24.97 8.74
C ARG A 61 -13.09 24.41 7.32
N SER A 62 -12.54 23.21 7.10
CA SER A 62 -12.66 22.50 5.83
C SER A 62 -14.04 21.86 5.69
N ALA A 63 -14.84 22.37 4.76
CA ALA A 63 -16.15 21.79 4.45
C ALA A 63 -16.02 20.38 3.84
N GLY A 64 -14.99 20.16 3.00
CA GLY A 64 -14.73 18.85 2.39
C GLY A 64 -14.45 17.78 3.43
N LEU A 65 -13.52 18.06 4.37
CA LEU A 65 -13.22 17.15 5.46
C LEU A 65 -14.45 16.90 6.35
N SER A 66 -15.17 17.96 6.75
CA SER A 66 -16.38 17.85 7.59
C SER A 66 -17.45 16.97 6.92
N ASN A 67 -17.73 17.20 5.63
CA ASN A 67 -18.68 16.39 4.87
C ASN A 67 -18.25 14.94 4.77
N ARG A 68 -16.94 14.69 4.53
CA ARG A 68 -16.37 13.35 4.48
C ARG A 68 -16.55 12.62 5.81
N MET A 69 -16.18 13.24 6.93
CA MET A 69 -16.33 12.66 8.26
C MET A 69 -17.78 12.37 8.59
N SER A 70 -18.71 13.29 8.26
CA SER A 70 -20.14 13.10 8.44
C SER A 70 -20.68 11.94 7.60
N THR A 71 -20.24 11.80 6.34
CA THR A 71 -20.66 10.70 5.46
C THR A 71 -20.21 9.36 6.02
N VAL A 72 -18.93 9.24 6.44
CA VAL A 72 -18.40 8.00 7.02
C VAL A 72 -19.11 7.66 8.33
N SER A 73 -19.32 8.66 9.19
CA SER A 73 -19.99 8.49 10.48
C SER A 73 -21.44 8.02 10.32
N ALA A 74 -22.18 8.64 9.40
CA ALA A 74 -23.56 8.26 9.10
C ALA A 74 -23.66 6.83 8.55
N TRP A 75 -22.72 6.44 7.66
CA TRP A 75 -22.66 5.09 7.14
C TRP A 75 -22.35 4.08 8.24
N ILE A 76 -21.36 4.33 9.10
CA ILE A 76 -21.03 3.45 10.23
C ILE A 76 -22.27 3.24 11.13
N ALA A 77 -22.98 4.32 11.45
CA ALA A 77 -24.17 4.25 12.30
C ALA A 77 -25.31 3.44 11.67
N ALA A 78 -25.49 3.52 10.35
CA ALA A 78 -26.54 2.81 9.63
C ALA A 78 -26.18 1.35 9.34
N ALA A 79 -24.95 1.06 8.91
CA ALA A 79 -24.49 -0.25 8.50
C ALA A 79 -24.02 -1.14 9.67
N ALA A 80 -23.66 -0.54 10.81
CA ALA A 80 -23.12 -1.23 11.99
C ALA A 80 -22.05 -2.30 11.61
N PRO A 81 -20.96 -1.90 10.88
CA PRO A 81 -20.02 -2.86 10.33
C PRO A 81 -19.28 -3.63 11.42
N SER A 82 -19.04 -4.92 11.21
CA SER A 82 -18.30 -5.79 12.14
C SER A 82 -16.80 -5.47 12.21
N ALA A 83 -16.25 -4.86 11.16
CA ALA A 83 -14.88 -4.32 11.11
C ALA A 83 -14.77 -3.19 10.09
N PHE A 84 -13.78 -2.32 10.27
CA PHE A 84 -13.47 -1.23 9.35
C PHE A 84 -12.01 -1.34 8.90
N VAL A 85 -11.78 -1.52 7.59
CA VAL A 85 -10.43 -1.60 7.01
C VAL A 85 -10.02 -0.23 6.50
N VAL A 86 -8.88 0.28 6.99
CA VAL A 86 -8.35 1.60 6.62
C VAL A 86 -7.04 1.44 5.86
N ASP A 87 -6.99 1.94 4.64
CA ASP A 87 -5.82 1.77 3.78
C ASP A 87 -4.69 2.77 4.10
N VAL A 88 -5.00 4.00 4.56
CA VAL A 88 -3.96 5.00 4.90
C VAL A 88 -4.36 5.91 6.07
N SER A 89 -5.60 6.44 6.09
CA SER A 89 -5.96 7.58 6.95
C SER A 89 -6.04 7.23 8.43
N VAL A 90 -5.18 7.86 9.22
CA VAL A 90 -5.22 7.77 10.69
C VAL A 90 -6.54 8.34 11.23
N GLU A 91 -7.00 9.46 10.67
CA GLU A 91 -8.22 10.16 11.10
C GLU A 91 -9.46 9.28 10.93
N ILE A 92 -9.54 8.55 9.82
CA ILE A 92 -10.64 7.60 9.58
C ILE A 92 -10.52 6.37 10.51
N ALA A 93 -9.31 5.90 10.80
CA ALA A 93 -9.11 4.82 11.76
C ALA A 93 -9.60 5.22 13.16
N LEU A 94 -9.27 6.42 13.60
CA LEU A 94 -9.73 6.96 14.87
C LEU A 94 -11.25 7.18 14.88
N LEU A 95 -11.83 7.73 13.81
CA LEU A 95 -13.27 7.92 13.68
C LEU A 95 -14.01 6.58 13.83
N ALA A 96 -13.62 5.55 13.09
CA ALA A 96 -14.23 4.23 13.19
C ALA A 96 -14.10 3.65 14.60
N ARG A 97 -12.92 3.78 15.22
CA ARG A 97 -12.70 3.33 16.61
C ARG A 97 -13.56 4.08 17.62
N LEU A 98 -13.78 5.39 17.45
CA LEU A 98 -14.67 6.18 18.30
C LEU A 98 -16.14 5.78 18.17
N HIS A 99 -16.54 5.21 17.02
CA HIS A 99 -17.85 4.56 16.85
C HIS A 99 -17.92 3.14 17.45
N GLY A 100 -16.86 2.66 18.09
CA GLY A 100 -16.82 1.33 18.70
C GLY A 100 -16.56 0.19 17.68
N VAL A 101 -16.21 0.52 16.42
CA VAL A 101 -15.94 -0.48 15.38
C VAL A 101 -14.48 -0.95 15.47
N PRO A 102 -14.21 -2.26 15.43
CA PRO A 102 -12.86 -2.79 15.33
C PRO A 102 -12.19 -2.34 14.03
N VAL A 103 -10.94 -1.85 14.11
CA VAL A 103 -10.20 -1.30 12.97
C VAL A 103 -9.07 -2.22 12.55
N VAL A 104 -8.97 -2.46 11.25
CA VAL A 104 -7.81 -3.08 10.61
C VAL A 104 -7.10 -2.03 9.76
N THR A 105 -5.83 -1.72 10.08
CA THR A 105 -5.06 -0.73 9.34
C THR A 105 -4.06 -1.40 8.41
N MET A 106 -3.99 -0.93 7.17
CA MET A 106 -2.95 -1.35 6.22
C MET A 106 -1.68 -0.56 6.49
N ALA A 107 -0.61 -1.26 6.85
CA ALA A 107 0.69 -0.65 7.09
C ALA A 107 1.30 -0.10 5.79
N GLN A 108 1.99 1.03 5.92
CA GLN A 108 2.78 1.63 4.85
C GLN A 108 4.26 1.56 5.21
N PRO A 109 5.18 1.34 4.24
CA PRO A 109 6.62 1.37 4.50
C PRO A 109 7.09 2.75 4.96
N GLY A 110 8.32 2.81 5.46
CA GLY A 110 8.96 4.04 5.91
C GLY A 110 8.90 4.23 7.42
N ASP A 111 9.27 5.42 7.86
CA ASP A 111 9.22 5.78 9.27
C ASP A 111 7.79 6.22 9.65
N ARG A 112 7.16 5.42 10.47
CA ARG A 112 5.78 5.61 10.98
C ARG A 112 5.77 5.70 12.52
N SER A 113 6.87 6.20 13.11
CA SER A 113 6.99 6.44 14.55
C SER A 113 6.45 7.80 14.99
N ASP A 114 5.97 8.62 14.07
CA ASP A 114 5.32 9.89 14.40
C ASP A 114 4.05 9.71 15.24
N ALA A 115 3.64 10.79 15.91
CA ALA A 115 2.49 10.75 16.84
C ALA A 115 1.18 10.28 16.20
N PRO A 116 0.78 10.75 14.98
CA PRO A 116 -0.44 10.30 14.33
C PRO A 116 -0.41 8.81 13.98
N HIS A 117 0.66 8.31 13.35
CA HIS A 117 0.75 6.88 13.00
C HIS A 117 0.76 6.01 14.25
N THR A 118 1.54 6.38 15.28
CA THR A 118 1.59 5.66 16.55
C THR A 118 0.18 5.57 17.18
N LEU A 119 -0.56 6.67 17.19
CA LEU A 119 -1.93 6.70 17.71
C LEU A 119 -2.87 5.80 16.89
N GLY A 120 -2.84 5.92 15.55
CA GLY A 120 -3.68 5.12 14.66
C GLY A 120 -3.39 3.62 14.77
N TYR A 121 -2.12 3.24 14.82
CA TYR A 121 -1.73 1.83 14.98
C TYR A 121 -2.11 1.27 16.36
N ARG A 122 -1.94 2.05 17.43
CA ARG A 122 -2.38 1.63 18.78
C ARG A 122 -3.90 1.49 18.88
N ALA A 123 -4.66 2.30 18.16
CA ALA A 123 -6.12 2.22 18.10
C ALA A 123 -6.63 1.04 17.27
N SER A 124 -5.81 0.46 16.39
CA SER A 124 -6.19 -0.63 15.50
C SER A 124 -6.24 -1.98 16.22
N SER A 125 -7.18 -2.83 15.83
CA SER A 125 -7.31 -4.22 16.31
C SER A 125 -6.29 -5.16 15.65
N ALA A 126 -5.94 -4.89 14.38
CA ALA A 126 -4.87 -5.55 13.65
C ALA A 126 -4.20 -4.59 12.67
N ILE A 127 -2.94 -4.87 12.32
CA ILE A 127 -2.16 -4.09 11.36
C ILE A 127 -1.65 -5.06 10.30
N ILE A 128 -2.05 -4.88 9.05
CA ILE A 128 -1.67 -5.74 7.93
C ILE A 128 -0.57 -5.07 7.11
N ALA A 129 0.54 -5.76 6.92
CA ALA A 129 1.65 -5.35 6.08
C ALA A 129 1.66 -6.15 4.77
N ALA A 130 1.49 -5.47 3.64
CA ALA A 130 1.42 -6.09 2.32
C ALA A 130 2.82 -6.33 1.72
N TRP A 131 3.69 -7.02 2.47
CA TRP A 131 5.03 -7.49 2.07
C TRP A 131 5.42 -8.76 2.83
N PRO A 132 6.42 -9.51 2.35
CA PRO A 132 6.79 -10.79 2.96
C PRO A 132 7.45 -10.64 4.34
N PRO A 133 7.32 -11.66 5.23
CA PRO A 133 7.84 -11.61 6.61
C PRO A 133 9.35 -11.39 6.74
N ARG A 134 10.12 -11.74 5.70
CA ARG A 134 11.59 -11.68 5.74
C ARG A 134 12.17 -10.30 5.44
N ILE A 135 11.32 -9.31 5.13
CA ILE A 135 11.75 -7.93 4.94
C ILE A 135 11.04 -7.02 5.91
N ASP A 136 11.68 -5.95 6.29
CA ASP A 136 11.08 -4.96 7.18
C ASP A 136 11.38 -3.53 6.71
N PRO A 137 10.55 -3.01 5.78
CA PRO A 137 10.66 -1.63 5.32
C PRO A 137 9.99 -0.62 6.26
N LEU A 138 9.46 -1.07 7.42
CA LEU A 138 8.63 -0.28 8.32
C LEU A 138 9.35 -0.04 9.64
N THR A 139 9.44 1.23 10.05
CA THR A 139 9.83 1.63 11.40
C THR A 139 8.59 2.09 12.16
N VAL A 140 8.33 1.50 13.31
CA VAL A 140 7.24 1.84 14.23
C VAL A 140 7.71 1.74 15.67
N GLU A 141 6.91 2.26 16.59
CA GLU A 141 7.15 2.10 18.02
C GLU A 141 7.22 0.61 18.44
N ALA A 142 8.05 0.31 19.46
CA ALA A 142 8.35 -1.05 19.88
C ALA A 142 7.12 -1.85 20.35
N ASP A 143 6.11 -1.18 20.89
CA ASP A 143 4.84 -1.80 21.31
C ASP A 143 3.88 -2.05 20.13
N VAL A 144 4.10 -1.42 18.99
CA VAL A 144 3.33 -1.61 17.76
C VAL A 144 3.90 -2.76 16.92
N ALA A 145 5.22 -2.88 16.84
CA ALA A 145 5.91 -3.83 15.95
C ALA A 145 5.41 -5.30 16.06
N PRO A 146 5.13 -5.87 17.25
CA PRO A 146 4.62 -7.24 17.37
C PRO A 146 3.20 -7.44 16.81
N ARG A 147 2.45 -6.36 16.57
CA ARG A 147 1.06 -6.39 16.07
C ARG A 147 0.97 -6.32 14.55
N VAL A 148 2.10 -6.14 13.87
CA VAL A 148 2.17 -6.06 12.41
C VAL A 148 2.21 -7.46 11.81
N GLU A 149 1.14 -7.84 11.13
CA GLU A 149 1.01 -9.12 10.44
C GLU A 149 1.41 -8.98 8.96
N ARG A 150 2.53 -9.59 8.59
CA ARG A 150 3.09 -9.53 7.23
C ARG A 150 2.49 -10.64 6.37
N VAL A 151 1.77 -10.28 5.32
CA VAL A 151 0.96 -11.23 4.54
C VAL A 151 1.53 -11.57 3.15
N GLY A 152 2.60 -10.92 2.72
CA GLY A 152 3.07 -10.99 1.34
C GLY A 152 2.43 -9.88 0.49
N SER A 153 2.75 -9.81 -0.80
CA SER A 153 2.24 -8.76 -1.67
C SER A 153 0.80 -9.04 -2.12
N ILE A 154 -0.07 -8.05 -1.98
CA ILE A 154 -1.47 -8.15 -2.41
C ILE A 154 -1.58 -7.55 -3.82
N SER A 155 -1.70 -8.42 -4.81
CA SER A 155 -1.85 -8.07 -6.22
C SER A 155 -3.29 -8.24 -6.70
N ARG A 156 -3.73 -7.38 -7.63
CA ARG A 156 -4.94 -7.62 -8.42
C ARG A 156 -4.70 -8.64 -9.54
N ILE A 157 -3.45 -8.78 -9.99
CA ILE A 157 -3.05 -9.73 -11.02
C ILE A 157 -2.83 -11.09 -10.37
N GLN A 158 -3.37 -12.15 -10.97
CA GLN A 158 -3.11 -13.51 -10.52
C GLN A 158 -1.64 -13.86 -10.71
N THR A 159 -1.06 -14.51 -9.70
CA THR A 159 0.29 -15.03 -9.74
C THR A 159 0.45 -16.03 -10.88
N ASN A 160 1.53 -15.90 -11.63
CA ASN A 160 1.85 -16.79 -12.74
C ASN A 160 3.23 -17.43 -12.52
N ASP A 161 3.24 -18.72 -12.25
CA ASP A 161 4.49 -19.48 -12.06
C ASP A 161 5.07 -20.07 -13.35
N SER A 162 4.36 -19.91 -14.48
CA SER A 162 4.88 -20.31 -15.79
C SER A 162 6.03 -19.38 -16.21
N ALA A 163 7.14 -19.97 -16.66
CA ALA A 163 8.16 -19.22 -17.37
C ALA A 163 7.51 -18.64 -18.64
N ALA A 164 7.30 -17.33 -18.66
CA ALA A 164 6.79 -16.66 -19.85
C ALA A 164 7.92 -16.53 -20.87
N ASP A 165 7.64 -16.85 -22.15
CA ASP A 165 8.50 -16.51 -23.26
C ASP A 165 8.51 -14.98 -23.41
N ARG A 166 9.47 -14.34 -22.78
CA ARG A 166 9.62 -12.89 -22.81
C ARG A 166 10.22 -12.45 -24.13
N ILE A 167 9.66 -11.39 -24.70
CA ILE A 167 10.14 -10.82 -25.96
C ILE A 167 11.46 -10.08 -25.67
N PRO A 168 12.58 -10.49 -26.25
CA PRO A 168 13.86 -9.81 -26.05
C PRO A 168 13.81 -8.34 -26.48
N ASN A 169 14.65 -7.52 -25.87
CA ASN A 169 14.74 -6.08 -26.17
C ASN A 169 13.43 -5.31 -26.03
N THR A 170 12.56 -5.73 -25.08
CA THR A 170 11.31 -5.02 -24.78
C THR A 170 11.28 -4.57 -23.32
N ILE A 171 10.77 -3.36 -23.10
CA ILE A 171 10.75 -2.71 -21.79
C ILE A 171 9.34 -2.20 -21.49
N ALA A 172 8.72 -2.68 -20.43
CA ALA A 172 7.51 -2.10 -19.91
C ALA A 172 7.84 -0.93 -18.94
N VAL A 173 7.00 0.09 -18.93
CA VAL A 173 7.06 1.17 -17.93
C VAL A 173 5.76 1.14 -17.14
N LEU A 174 5.86 0.80 -15.84
CA LEU A 174 4.72 0.75 -14.93
C LEU A 174 4.83 1.91 -13.94
N GLY A 175 3.95 2.90 -14.07
CA GLY A 175 3.90 4.01 -13.14
C GLY A 175 2.84 5.03 -13.49
N GLY A 176 2.15 5.54 -12.48
CA GLY A 176 1.45 6.80 -12.55
C GLY A 176 2.49 7.90 -12.45
N PHE A 177 2.70 8.67 -13.51
CA PHE A 177 3.36 9.96 -13.39
C PHE A 177 2.37 10.83 -12.61
N GLY A 178 2.56 10.97 -11.28
CA GLY A 178 1.68 11.78 -10.45
C GLY A 178 1.68 13.22 -10.95
N ASP A 179 0.56 13.90 -10.81
CA ASP A 179 0.37 15.31 -11.24
C ASP A 179 1.22 16.32 -10.41
N ARG A 180 2.08 15.86 -9.51
CA ARG A 180 2.88 16.70 -8.60
C ARG A 180 4.34 16.73 -9.02
N GLY A 181 4.66 17.58 -10.01
CA GLY A 181 6.04 17.89 -10.38
C GLY A 181 6.75 16.85 -11.26
N VAL A 182 8.05 17.08 -11.48
CA VAL A 182 8.90 16.18 -12.29
C VAL A 182 9.17 14.90 -11.49
N SER A 183 8.63 13.77 -11.97
CA SER A 183 8.87 12.45 -11.40
C SER A 183 10.28 11.99 -11.75
N ARG A 184 11.02 11.49 -10.77
CA ARG A 184 12.33 10.85 -10.99
C ARG A 184 12.21 9.69 -11.99
N LEU A 185 11.18 8.87 -11.86
CA LEU A 185 10.89 7.79 -12.81
C LEU A 185 10.73 8.33 -14.23
N ALA A 186 9.96 9.42 -14.42
CA ALA A 186 9.75 9.98 -15.75
C ALA A 186 11.06 10.47 -16.37
N THR A 187 11.92 11.12 -15.58
CA THR A 187 13.24 11.59 -16.03
C THR A 187 14.12 10.41 -16.44
N LEU A 188 14.22 9.37 -15.61
CA LEU A 188 15.03 8.19 -15.90
C LEU A 188 14.50 7.39 -17.10
N VAL A 189 13.18 7.30 -17.25
CA VAL A 189 12.57 6.66 -18.43
C VAL A 189 12.85 7.45 -19.71
N ALA A 190 12.83 8.78 -19.66
CA ALA A 190 13.17 9.60 -20.83
C ALA A 190 14.64 9.40 -21.24
N ASP A 191 15.55 9.37 -20.28
CA ASP A 191 16.97 9.11 -20.49
C ASP A 191 17.22 7.69 -21.06
N ALA A 192 16.55 6.69 -20.48
CA ALA A 192 16.62 5.30 -21.00
C ALA A 192 16.11 5.18 -22.43
N ARG A 193 15.01 5.86 -22.77
CA ARG A 193 14.48 5.87 -24.15
C ARG A 193 15.43 6.50 -25.16
N ALA A 194 16.10 7.59 -24.76
CA ALA A 194 17.11 8.23 -25.60
C ALA A 194 18.34 7.33 -25.83
N ALA A 195 18.74 6.57 -24.79
CA ALA A 195 19.87 5.63 -24.86
C ALA A 195 19.53 4.32 -25.60
N LEU A 196 18.26 3.90 -25.65
CA LEU A 196 17.80 2.63 -26.22
C LEU A 196 16.69 2.87 -27.26
N PRO A 197 16.98 3.55 -28.40
CA PRO A 197 15.96 3.90 -29.40
C PRO A 197 15.37 2.68 -30.12
N ASP A 198 16.11 1.57 -30.21
CA ASP A 198 15.69 0.33 -30.89
C ASP A 198 14.97 -0.66 -29.98
N ALA A 199 14.76 -0.33 -28.69
CA ALA A 199 14.00 -1.17 -27.78
C ALA A 199 12.49 -1.03 -27.99
N GLY A 200 11.75 -2.12 -27.82
CA GLY A 200 10.29 -2.10 -27.80
C GLY A 200 9.75 -1.55 -26.48
N TRP A 201 9.07 -0.41 -26.50
CA TRP A 201 8.57 0.26 -25.29
C TRP A 201 7.06 0.11 -25.12
N THR A 202 6.62 -0.34 -23.94
CA THR A 202 5.21 -0.42 -23.54
C THR A 202 4.97 0.44 -22.31
N THR A 203 4.12 1.47 -22.39
CA THR A 203 3.78 2.32 -21.25
C THR A 203 2.44 1.92 -20.65
N LEU A 204 2.41 1.59 -19.37
CA LEU A 204 1.25 1.11 -18.63
C LEU A 204 0.74 2.23 -17.70
N ARG A 205 -0.14 3.08 -18.23
CA ARG A 205 -0.78 4.15 -17.48
C ARG A 205 -2.29 4.16 -17.76
N GLY A 206 -3.11 4.09 -16.71
CA GLY A 206 -4.57 4.12 -16.86
C GLY A 206 -5.17 2.96 -17.65
N VAL A 207 -4.41 1.86 -17.76
CA VAL A 207 -4.82 0.64 -18.48
C VAL A 207 -5.42 -0.39 -17.53
N GLY A 208 -6.29 -1.24 -18.08
CA GLY A 208 -6.96 -2.29 -17.34
C GLY A 208 -6.02 -3.38 -16.82
N GLU A 209 -6.49 -4.17 -15.89
CA GLU A 209 -5.74 -5.27 -15.26
C GLU A 209 -5.20 -6.27 -16.29
N THR A 210 -6.04 -6.70 -17.23
CA THR A 210 -5.68 -7.66 -18.29
C THR A 210 -4.53 -7.16 -19.15
N ASP A 211 -4.53 -5.88 -19.49
CA ASP A 211 -3.48 -5.27 -20.32
C ASP A 211 -2.18 -5.14 -19.56
N VAL A 212 -2.25 -4.75 -18.26
CA VAL A 212 -1.09 -4.72 -17.38
C VAL A 212 -0.50 -6.11 -17.22
N ALA A 213 -1.31 -7.12 -16.92
CA ALA A 213 -0.87 -8.50 -16.77
C ALA A 213 -0.19 -9.03 -18.04
N ARG A 214 -0.80 -8.79 -19.21
CA ARG A 214 -0.25 -9.20 -20.50
C ARG A 214 1.11 -8.54 -20.76
N ALA A 215 1.20 -7.23 -20.59
CA ALA A 215 2.42 -6.49 -20.83
C ALA A 215 3.56 -6.91 -19.87
N LEU A 216 3.27 -7.05 -18.56
CA LEU A 216 4.28 -7.48 -17.59
C LEU A 216 4.75 -8.91 -17.83
N ARG A 217 3.92 -9.78 -18.41
CA ARG A 217 4.31 -11.16 -18.74
C ARG A 217 5.11 -11.27 -20.03
N SER A 218 4.86 -10.39 -21.01
CA SER A 218 5.50 -10.46 -22.34
C SER A 218 6.80 -9.66 -22.45
N ASN A 219 6.97 -8.58 -21.69
CA ASN A 219 8.19 -7.76 -21.78
C ASN A 219 9.38 -8.42 -21.05
N ALA A 220 10.60 -8.14 -21.51
CA ALA A 220 11.83 -8.66 -20.90
C ALA A 220 12.10 -8.05 -19.52
N VAL A 221 11.86 -6.76 -19.36
CA VAL A 221 12.11 -5.98 -18.13
C VAL A 221 10.98 -4.98 -17.92
N VAL A 222 10.72 -4.59 -16.68
CA VAL A 222 9.88 -3.45 -16.33
C VAL A 222 10.69 -2.38 -15.61
N ILE A 223 10.45 -1.11 -15.93
CA ILE A 223 10.93 0.03 -15.14
C ILE A 223 9.73 0.58 -14.38
N ALA A 224 9.84 0.71 -13.05
CA ALA A 224 8.72 1.12 -12.20
C ALA A 224 9.18 1.93 -10.98
N HIS A 225 8.25 2.69 -10.38
CA HIS A 225 8.46 3.25 -9.05
C HIS A 225 8.30 2.17 -7.96
N CYS A 226 8.85 2.44 -6.76
CA CYS A 226 8.85 1.50 -5.64
C CYS A 226 7.56 1.52 -4.80
N GLY A 227 6.40 1.68 -5.42
CA GLY A 227 5.10 1.65 -4.73
C GLY A 227 4.58 0.24 -4.53
N GLN A 228 3.92 -0.04 -3.40
CA GLN A 228 3.45 -1.39 -3.03
C GLN A 228 2.61 -2.06 -4.11
N ASN A 229 1.66 -1.35 -4.73
CA ASN A 229 0.80 -1.91 -5.78
C ASN A 229 1.59 -2.29 -7.04
N ALA A 230 2.53 -1.43 -7.47
CA ALA A 230 3.39 -1.72 -8.61
C ALA A 230 4.27 -2.95 -8.34
N LEU A 231 4.90 -3.02 -7.16
CA LEU A 231 5.70 -4.18 -6.76
C LEU A 231 4.87 -5.46 -6.71
N ALA A 232 3.64 -5.40 -6.24
CA ALA A 232 2.75 -6.56 -6.20
C ALA A 232 2.42 -7.07 -7.61
N GLU A 233 2.10 -6.18 -8.56
CA GLU A 233 1.84 -6.54 -9.96
C GLU A 233 3.10 -7.11 -10.66
N ILE A 234 4.26 -6.53 -10.38
CA ILE A 234 5.57 -7.00 -10.88
C ILE A 234 5.86 -8.40 -10.35
N ALA A 235 5.73 -8.60 -9.04
CA ALA A 235 6.00 -9.88 -8.39
C ALA A 235 5.06 -10.98 -8.89
N ALA A 236 3.76 -10.70 -8.98
CA ALA A 236 2.76 -11.64 -9.52
C ALA A 236 3.01 -12.03 -10.98
N SER A 237 3.63 -11.13 -11.76
CA SER A 237 3.98 -11.38 -13.16
C SER A 237 5.37 -12.00 -13.35
N ARG A 238 6.13 -12.19 -12.27
CA ARG A 238 7.51 -12.76 -12.29
C ARG A 238 8.47 -12.01 -13.22
N ILE A 239 8.24 -10.72 -13.50
CA ILE A 239 9.10 -9.95 -14.40
C ILE A 239 10.29 -9.34 -13.64
N PRO A 240 11.54 -9.47 -14.14
CA PRO A 240 12.66 -8.72 -13.62
C PRO A 240 12.42 -7.21 -13.72
N ALA A 241 12.83 -6.44 -12.71
CA ALA A 241 12.48 -5.04 -12.64
C ALA A 241 13.64 -4.09 -12.34
N ILE A 242 13.61 -2.94 -12.99
CA ILE A 242 14.41 -1.76 -12.62
C ILE A 242 13.51 -0.87 -11.75
N ILE A 243 13.91 -0.64 -10.52
CA ILE A 243 13.10 0.08 -9.52
C ILE A 243 13.72 1.43 -9.23
N VAL A 244 12.89 2.47 -9.30
CA VAL A 244 13.23 3.87 -8.99
C VAL A 244 12.39 4.33 -7.82
N ALA A 245 13.01 4.69 -6.71
CA ALA A 245 12.30 5.24 -5.57
C ALA A 245 11.98 6.73 -5.80
N GLU A 246 10.70 7.09 -5.73
CA GLU A 246 10.23 8.47 -5.72
C GLU A 246 10.31 9.06 -4.31
N ASP A 247 10.47 10.37 -4.22
CA ASP A 247 10.40 11.07 -2.95
C ASP A 247 8.95 11.08 -2.45
N ARG A 248 8.73 10.42 -1.33
CA ARG A 248 7.42 10.28 -0.68
C ARG A 248 7.54 10.62 0.81
N PRO A 249 6.47 11.12 1.43
CA PRO A 249 6.44 11.31 2.88
C PRO A 249 6.89 10.05 3.62
N HIS A 250 7.50 10.24 4.78
CA HIS A 250 8.00 9.17 5.65
C HIS A 250 9.04 8.23 5.01
N ASP A 251 9.73 8.67 3.97
CA ASP A 251 10.73 7.88 3.23
C ASP A 251 10.19 6.53 2.67
N GLU A 252 8.89 6.47 2.40
CA GLU A 252 8.13 5.25 2.07
C GLU A 252 8.80 4.42 0.97
N GLN A 253 9.03 5.02 -0.21
CA GLN A 253 9.56 4.27 -1.34
C GLN A 253 11.05 3.96 -1.20
N ARG A 254 11.84 4.82 -0.54
CA ARG A 254 13.27 4.55 -0.31
C ARG A 254 13.47 3.42 0.70
N SER A 255 12.65 3.38 1.77
CA SER A 255 12.71 2.29 2.74
C SER A 255 12.33 0.95 2.10
N MET A 256 11.28 0.95 1.27
CA MET A 256 10.89 -0.22 0.50
C MET A 256 11.98 -0.64 -0.49
N ALA A 257 12.61 0.30 -1.21
CA ALA A 257 13.67 0.00 -2.17
C ALA A 257 14.91 -0.60 -1.51
N ARG A 258 15.32 -0.10 -0.32
CA ARG A 258 16.41 -0.69 0.48
C ARG A 258 16.10 -2.12 0.89
N ALA A 259 14.90 -2.36 1.43
CA ALA A 259 14.47 -3.70 1.82
C ALA A 259 14.37 -4.66 0.62
N LEU A 260 13.89 -4.18 -0.50
CA LEU A 260 13.77 -4.93 -1.76
C LEU A 260 15.17 -5.33 -2.29
N ALA A 261 16.12 -4.39 -2.33
CA ALA A 261 17.48 -4.67 -2.77
C ALA A 261 18.19 -5.74 -1.92
N ALA A 262 17.88 -5.79 -0.62
CA ALA A 262 18.43 -6.79 0.31
C ALA A 262 17.69 -8.14 0.29
N SER A 263 16.54 -8.24 -0.39
CA SER A 263 15.63 -9.40 -0.30
C SER A 263 15.99 -10.57 -1.22
N GLY A 264 16.89 -10.38 -2.18
CA GLY A 264 17.16 -11.33 -3.25
C GLY A 264 16.08 -11.36 -4.34
N ALA A 265 15.17 -10.41 -4.37
CA ALA A 265 14.21 -10.23 -5.48
C ALA A 265 14.95 -9.90 -6.79
N PRO A 266 14.41 -10.27 -7.95
CA PRO A 266 15.05 -10.02 -9.24
C PRO A 266 14.90 -8.57 -9.69
N VAL A 267 15.61 -7.67 -9.01
CA VAL A 267 15.54 -6.22 -9.22
C VAL A 267 16.92 -5.57 -9.32
N THR A 268 16.96 -4.49 -10.09
CA THR A 268 18.03 -3.49 -10.04
C THR A 268 17.43 -2.19 -9.50
N VAL A 269 17.92 -1.70 -8.37
CA VAL A 269 17.46 -0.43 -7.80
C VAL A 269 18.36 0.70 -8.30
N LEU A 270 17.76 1.77 -8.83
CA LEU A 270 18.48 2.92 -9.35
C LEU A 270 18.15 4.18 -8.54
N ASP A 271 19.20 4.86 -8.08
CA ASP A 271 19.11 6.19 -7.47
C ASP A 271 19.37 7.33 -8.47
N ARG A 272 20.00 7.02 -9.59
CA ARG A 272 20.35 7.96 -10.67
C ARG A 272 20.46 7.24 -12.01
N ALA A 273 20.51 8.00 -13.11
CA ALA A 273 20.76 7.46 -14.44
C ALA A 273 22.09 6.70 -14.47
N PRO A 274 22.12 5.49 -15.00
CA PRO A 274 23.36 4.75 -15.20
C PRO A 274 24.15 5.30 -16.40
N HIS A 275 25.44 5.06 -16.44
CA HIS A 275 26.27 5.42 -17.60
C HIS A 275 25.96 4.56 -18.84
N ASP A 276 25.52 3.32 -18.62
CA ASP A 276 25.21 2.36 -19.67
C ASP A 276 23.86 1.68 -19.41
N TRP A 277 22.83 2.21 -20.05
CA TRP A 277 21.46 1.67 -19.96
C TRP A 277 21.37 0.27 -20.58
N ALA A 278 22.12 0.00 -21.66
CA ALA A 278 22.06 -1.30 -22.32
C ALA A 278 22.58 -2.40 -21.40
N ALA A 279 23.71 -2.15 -20.72
CA ALA A 279 24.25 -3.07 -19.74
C ALA A 279 23.30 -3.30 -18.55
N VAL A 280 22.69 -2.24 -18.00
CA VAL A 280 21.75 -2.35 -16.87
C VAL A 280 20.49 -3.12 -17.26
N VAL A 281 19.89 -2.83 -18.42
CA VAL A 281 18.70 -3.54 -18.91
C VAL A 281 19.02 -5.00 -19.18
N ALA A 282 20.14 -5.32 -19.84
CA ALA A 282 20.56 -6.69 -20.13
C ALA A 282 20.82 -7.47 -18.84
N ALA A 283 21.55 -6.91 -17.88
CA ALA A 283 21.82 -7.54 -16.59
C ALA A 283 20.52 -7.79 -15.80
N THR A 284 19.60 -6.83 -15.80
CA THR A 284 18.30 -7.00 -15.11
C THR A 284 17.47 -8.07 -15.79
N ALA A 285 17.38 -8.07 -17.14
CA ALA A 285 16.61 -9.07 -17.89
C ALA A 285 17.12 -10.50 -17.68
N ALA A 286 18.40 -10.67 -17.34
CA ALA A 286 19.02 -11.97 -17.05
C ALA A 286 18.70 -12.50 -15.64
N LEU A 287 18.10 -11.71 -14.76
CA LEU A 287 17.71 -12.16 -13.43
C LEU A 287 16.57 -13.20 -13.50
N ASP A 288 16.62 -14.19 -12.60
CA ASP A 288 15.59 -15.21 -12.53
C ASP A 288 14.29 -14.66 -11.92
N GLY A 289 13.29 -14.37 -12.75
CA GLY A 289 12.01 -13.87 -12.30
C GLY A 289 11.27 -14.77 -11.31
N ARG A 290 11.60 -16.08 -11.23
CA ARG A 290 11.01 -17.00 -10.25
C ARG A 290 11.37 -16.64 -8.80
N ALA A 291 12.45 -15.89 -8.59
CA ALA A 291 12.83 -15.40 -7.26
C ALA A 291 11.75 -14.47 -6.64
N TRP A 292 10.84 -13.92 -7.44
CA TRP A 292 9.66 -13.22 -6.94
C TRP A 292 8.71 -14.11 -6.12
N ALA A 293 8.80 -15.45 -6.22
CA ALA A 293 7.99 -16.34 -5.36
C ALA A 293 8.22 -16.09 -3.87
N GLY A 294 9.41 -15.59 -3.51
CA GLY A 294 9.66 -15.14 -2.14
C GLY A 294 8.94 -13.86 -1.73
N TRP A 295 8.41 -13.12 -2.67
CA TRP A 295 7.66 -11.88 -2.45
C TRP A 295 6.16 -12.09 -2.59
N ASP A 296 5.74 -12.84 -3.58
CA ASP A 296 4.35 -13.16 -3.89
C ASP A 296 4.18 -14.66 -4.12
N ASP A 297 3.41 -15.30 -3.25
CA ASP A 297 3.03 -16.71 -3.32
C ASP A 297 1.57 -16.92 -3.76
N GLY A 298 0.88 -15.84 -4.17
CA GLY A 298 -0.51 -15.86 -4.59
C GLY A 298 -1.55 -15.90 -3.47
N HIS A 299 -1.13 -16.02 -2.20
CA HIS A 299 -2.04 -16.22 -1.05
C HIS A 299 -2.13 -15.02 -0.08
N ALA A 300 -1.48 -13.91 -0.41
CA ALA A 300 -1.44 -12.74 0.49
C ALA A 300 -2.83 -12.15 0.75
N ALA A 301 -3.68 -12.09 -0.28
CA ALA A 301 -5.05 -11.58 -0.13
C ALA A 301 -5.91 -12.50 0.76
N ASP A 302 -5.73 -13.82 0.68
CA ASP A 302 -6.45 -14.78 1.51
C ASP A 302 -6.02 -14.66 2.97
N ARG A 303 -4.71 -14.50 3.24
CA ARG A 303 -4.19 -14.25 4.59
C ARG A 303 -4.72 -12.93 5.16
N ALA A 304 -4.74 -11.87 4.37
CA ALA A 304 -5.28 -10.59 4.78
C ALA A 304 -6.80 -10.68 5.07
N ALA A 305 -7.56 -11.37 4.23
CA ALA A 305 -8.98 -11.61 4.45
C ALA A 305 -9.25 -12.41 5.73
N ALA A 306 -8.43 -13.43 6.03
CA ALA A 306 -8.53 -14.19 7.27
C ALA A 306 -8.28 -13.33 8.51
N ILE A 307 -7.31 -12.38 8.46
CA ILE A 307 -7.09 -11.42 9.55
C ILE A 307 -8.31 -10.52 9.74
N ILE A 308 -8.86 -9.99 8.64
CA ILE A 308 -10.06 -9.12 8.69
C ILE A 308 -11.25 -9.88 9.29
N ALA A 309 -11.52 -11.12 8.82
CA ALA A 309 -12.60 -11.95 9.33
C ALA A 309 -12.43 -12.29 10.82
N ARG A 310 -11.22 -12.58 11.28
CA ARG A 310 -10.90 -12.78 12.70
C ARG A 310 -11.25 -11.54 13.53
N VAL A 311 -10.88 -10.35 13.08
CA VAL A 311 -11.20 -9.09 13.76
C VAL A 311 -12.71 -8.84 13.78
N ALA A 312 -13.41 -9.10 12.67
CA ALA A 312 -14.85 -8.94 12.56
C ALA A 312 -15.64 -9.84 13.51
N THR A 313 -15.11 -11.02 13.83
CA THR A 313 -15.74 -11.99 14.78
C THR A 313 -15.30 -11.77 16.24
N GLY A 314 -14.59 -10.70 16.54
CA GLY A 314 -14.15 -10.38 17.92
C GLY A 314 -12.88 -11.12 18.36
N GLY A 315 -12.20 -11.83 17.47
CA GLY A 315 -10.89 -12.42 17.71
C GLY A 315 -9.82 -11.33 17.83
N SER A 316 -9.31 -11.08 19.05
CA SER A 316 -8.16 -10.21 19.25
C SER A 316 -6.87 -10.94 18.87
N THR A 317 -5.87 -10.19 18.34
CA THR A 317 -4.47 -10.63 18.40
C THR A 317 -4.07 -10.63 19.87
N ALA A 318 -4.28 -11.75 20.57
CA ALA A 318 -3.87 -11.91 21.96
C ALA A 318 -2.35 -11.97 22.03
N GLY A 319 -1.75 -10.81 22.15
CA GLY A 319 -0.40 -10.59 22.62
C GLY A 319 -0.47 -9.66 23.81
N ILE A 320 -0.32 -10.25 25.01
CA ILE A 320 -0.04 -9.56 26.28
C ILE A 320 -1.21 -8.72 26.82
N ALA A 321 -2.12 -9.36 27.55
CA ALA A 321 -2.87 -8.69 28.61
C ALA A 321 -1.86 -8.21 29.66
N PRO A 322 -1.86 -6.92 30.06
CA PRO A 322 -1.17 -6.53 31.27
C PRO A 322 -1.85 -7.25 32.43
N GLU A 323 -1.10 -8.02 33.23
CA GLU A 323 -1.56 -8.53 34.52
C GLU A 323 -2.14 -7.35 35.29
N ARG A 324 -3.43 -7.41 35.56
CA ARG A 324 -4.04 -6.53 36.55
C ARG A 324 -3.46 -6.95 37.89
N GLY A 325 -2.49 -6.21 38.39
CA GLY A 325 -2.05 -6.31 39.74
C GLY A 325 -3.24 -6.14 40.70
N ASP A 326 -3.59 -7.21 41.37
CA ASP A 326 -4.60 -7.24 42.42
C ASP A 326 -4.05 -6.45 43.60
N ALA A 327 -4.31 -5.16 43.63
CA ALA A 327 -4.14 -4.35 44.82
C ALA A 327 -5.33 -4.61 45.73
N ARG A 328 -5.32 -5.75 46.43
CA ARG A 328 -6.14 -5.91 47.62
C ARG A 328 -5.49 -5.12 48.73
N SER A 329 -6.16 -4.06 49.08
CA SER A 329 -5.97 -3.31 50.31
C SER A 329 -6.13 -4.24 51.52
N GLU A 330 -5.10 -4.47 52.26
CA GLU A 330 -5.24 -4.76 53.68
C GLU A 330 -5.38 -3.44 54.43
N GLY A 331 -6.60 -3.16 54.87
CA GLY A 331 -6.90 -2.20 55.88
C GLY A 331 -7.27 -2.95 57.14
N ALA A 332 -6.60 -2.67 58.21
CA ALA A 332 -7.18 -2.71 59.56
C ALA A 332 -6.12 -2.35 60.60
N ALA A 333 -6.22 -1.23 61.19
CA ALA A 333 -6.31 -0.98 62.64
C ALA A 333 -6.20 0.51 62.90
#